data_d42dc3b080b5d5c8d5389e89e32a299c
#
_entry.id   d42dc3b080b5d5c8d5389e89e32a299c
#
_cell.length_a   1.000
_cell.length_b   1.000
_cell.length_c   1.000
_cell.angle_alpha   90.00
_cell.angle_beta   90.00
_cell.angle_gamma   90.00
#
_symmetry.space_group_name_H-M   'P 1'
#
loop_
_entity.id
_entity.type
_entity.pdbx_description
1 polymer ?
#
loop_
_entity_poly.entity_id
_entity_poly.type
_entity_poly.pdbx_seq_one_letter_code
_entity_poly.pdbx_strand_id
1 'polypeptide(L)'
;MTAQQLKNSILQMAVQGKLVPQDPNDEPASVLLERIRAEKERLIKEKKIKREKNPSFIFKGTDNTPYEKIGDEVRSLADEVPFDIPDSWEWVRVRNCTELFNGRAFKPSDWTVMGLPIVRIQNLNDEKAPFNYYDKSVDEDVHLYGGELLFAWSGTPGTSFGAHIWRDQEAVLNQHIFKLLFDENALFKPYYMYALNQRVGSLIKAAHGSAGLQHVTRGVFESTLIPLPPFAEQIRIVEKLNVLFPIVDHYSSAYDNLNNLQSAFPEALKKSILHEAVQGKLVPQDPSDEPASVLLERIRVEKQRLIKEGKIKKDKHESVIFRRDNSHYEKLDGVERCIDDELPFEIPENWCWVRFGTAITLLSGTDFAPDEYNSAGKGIAYITGASNIVDSQILVNRWTETPRQITHAGDILLVCKGSGYGKTVICNIEQAHIARQIMAVQKCNLLDMQYIKLFLDSSFDLLKTKGQGVIPGIDRTSVLHLLFPLPPLNEQHRIVQRIEELLPLVKGM
;
A
#
# COMPACT_ATOMS: atom_id res chain seq x y z
N MET A 1 -2.36 17.42 -3.15
CA MET A 1 -3.83 17.19 -3.28
C MET A 1 -4.00 15.79 -3.82
N THR A 2 -4.81 14.94 -3.17
CA THR A 2 -5.07 13.59 -3.67
C THR A 2 -5.99 13.62 -4.90
N ALA A 3 -5.97 12.57 -5.73
CA ALA A 3 -6.86 12.44 -6.88
C ALA A 3 -8.35 12.50 -6.46
N GLN A 4 -8.70 11.91 -5.32
CA GLN A 4 -10.06 11.97 -4.79
C GLN A 4 -10.48 13.39 -4.40
N GLN A 5 -9.58 14.17 -3.78
CA GLN A 5 -9.84 15.59 -3.48
C GLN A 5 -10.04 16.40 -4.76
N LEU A 6 -9.26 16.11 -5.80
CA LEU A 6 -9.38 16.78 -7.09
C LEU A 6 -10.71 16.43 -7.79
N LYS A 7 -11.10 15.14 -7.82
CA LYS A 7 -12.42 14.71 -8.33
C LYS A 7 -13.57 15.40 -7.59
N ASN A 8 -13.50 15.44 -6.27
CA ASN A 8 -14.53 16.11 -5.46
C ASN A 8 -14.61 17.62 -5.76
N SER A 9 -13.48 18.30 -5.94
CA SER A 9 -13.44 19.70 -6.32
C SER A 9 -14.03 19.94 -7.72
N ILE A 10 -13.70 19.10 -8.70
CA ILE A 10 -14.27 19.18 -10.06
C ILE A 10 -15.78 18.96 -10.03
N LEU A 11 -16.27 17.96 -9.28
CA LEU A 11 -17.71 17.72 -9.12
C LEU A 11 -18.41 18.89 -8.42
N GLN A 12 -17.77 19.50 -7.42
CA GLN A 12 -18.32 20.69 -6.79
C GLN A 12 -18.43 21.86 -7.76
N MET A 13 -17.40 22.11 -8.59
CA MET A 13 -17.49 23.11 -9.66
C MET A 13 -18.60 22.78 -10.66
N ALA A 14 -18.80 21.51 -11.00
CA ALA A 14 -19.85 21.07 -11.90
C ALA A 14 -21.25 21.44 -11.41
N VAL A 15 -21.56 21.11 -10.13
CA VAL A 15 -22.89 21.38 -9.55
C VAL A 15 -23.11 22.83 -9.16
N GLN A 16 -22.05 23.66 -9.13
CA GLN A 16 -22.11 25.10 -8.90
C GLN A 16 -22.20 25.93 -10.19
N GLY A 17 -22.22 25.30 -11.40
CA GLY A 17 -22.22 25.98 -12.68
C GLY A 17 -20.89 26.68 -13.02
N LYS A 18 -19.77 26.22 -12.43
CA LYS A 18 -18.41 26.79 -12.62
C LYS A 18 -17.51 25.94 -13.51
N LEU A 19 -17.97 24.75 -13.96
CA LEU A 19 -17.15 23.82 -14.72
C LEU A 19 -17.15 24.10 -16.22
N VAL A 20 -18.26 24.59 -16.74
CA VAL A 20 -18.43 24.96 -18.14
C VAL A 20 -18.97 26.39 -18.25
N PRO A 21 -18.71 27.13 -19.35
CA PRO A 21 -19.26 28.44 -19.54
C PRO A 21 -20.79 28.38 -19.70
N GLN A 22 -21.49 29.40 -19.20
CA GLN A 22 -22.91 29.61 -19.40
C GLN A 22 -23.17 30.03 -20.85
N ASP A 23 -24.17 29.44 -21.50
CA ASP A 23 -24.61 29.84 -22.85
C ASP A 23 -25.95 30.60 -22.75
N PRO A 24 -26.02 31.88 -23.08
CA PRO A 24 -27.27 32.64 -23.03
C PRO A 24 -28.34 32.15 -23.99
N ASN A 25 -28.01 31.30 -24.96
CA ASN A 25 -28.97 30.71 -25.91
C ASN A 25 -29.59 29.41 -25.34
N ASP A 26 -29.07 28.87 -24.28
CA ASP A 26 -29.68 27.69 -23.65
C ASP A 26 -31.08 28.03 -23.11
N GLU A 27 -32.01 27.10 -23.28
CA GLU A 27 -33.33 27.25 -22.66
C GLU A 27 -33.21 27.25 -21.13
N PRO A 28 -33.67 28.28 -20.41
CA PRO A 28 -33.51 28.37 -18.97
C PRO A 28 -34.14 27.19 -18.23
N ALA A 29 -33.55 26.81 -17.07
CA ALA A 29 -34.07 25.70 -16.29
C ALA A 29 -35.49 25.91 -15.74
N SER A 30 -35.98 27.16 -15.66
CA SER A 30 -37.36 27.49 -15.31
C SER A 30 -38.35 26.86 -16.29
N VAL A 31 -38.03 26.85 -17.60
CA VAL A 31 -38.86 26.23 -18.66
C VAL A 31 -38.85 24.68 -18.48
N LEU A 32 -37.73 24.09 -18.12
CA LEU A 32 -37.65 22.65 -17.79
C LEU A 32 -38.56 22.32 -16.60
N LEU A 33 -38.57 23.15 -15.58
CA LEU A 33 -39.44 22.95 -14.40
C LEU A 33 -40.92 23.02 -14.76
N GLU A 34 -41.32 23.92 -15.67
CA GLU A 34 -42.70 23.99 -16.17
C GLU A 34 -43.09 22.68 -16.90
N ARG A 35 -42.19 22.15 -17.74
CA ARG A 35 -42.43 20.86 -18.43
C ARG A 35 -42.52 19.69 -17.42
N ILE A 36 -41.62 19.60 -16.43
CA ILE A 36 -41.67 18.59 -15.40
C ILE A 36 -43.01 18.64 -14.65
N ARG A 37 -43.47 19.85 -14.31
CA ARG A 37 -44.78 20.05 -13.64
C ARG A 37 -45.94 19.63 -14.52
N ALA A 38 -45.93 20.02 -15.79
CA ALA A 38 -46.99 19.64 -16.75
C ALA A 38 -47.06 18.13 -16.94
N GLU A 39 -45.92 17.46 -17.07
CA GLU A 39 -45.85 16.00 -17.18
C GLU A 39 -46.34 15.31 -15.89
N LYS A 40 -45.94 15.79 -14.72
CA LYS A 40 -46.44 15.28 -13.42
C LYS A 40 -47.97 15.42 -13.30
N GLU A 41 -48.53 16.56 -13.64
CA GLU A 41 -49.98 16.75 -13.66
C GLU A 41 -50.68 15.83 -14.67
N ARG A 42 -50.07 15.55 -15.83
CA ARG A 42 -50.59 14.58 -16.82
C ARG A 42 -50.63 13.18 -16.21
N LEU A 43 -49.51 12.72 -15.57
CA LEU A 43 -49.45 11.40 -14.95
C LEU A 43 -50.44 11.25 -13.74
N ILE A 44 -50.68 12.35 -13.00
CA ILE A 44 -51.72 12.36 -11.94
C ILE A 44 -53.13 12.20 -12.54
N LYS A 45 -53.45 12.92 -13.63
CA LYS A 45 -54.74 12.81 -14.33
C LYS A 45 -54.94 11.40 -14.90
N GLU A 46 -53.86 10.77 -15.42
CA GLU A 46 -53.89 9.40 -15.91
C GLU A 46 -53.88 8.35 -14.81
N LYS A 47 -53.92 8.76 -13.50
CA LYS A 47 -53.85 7.90 -12.30
C LYS A 47 -52.61 7.00 -12.23
N LYS A 48 -51.54 7.35 -12.91
CA LYS A 48 -50.26 6.65 -12.87
C LYS A 48 -49.47 6.98 -11.61
N ILE A 49 -49.62 8.21 -11.10
CA ILE A 49 -49.01 8.67 -9.85
C ILE A 49 -50.08 9.32 -8.94
N LYS A 50 -49.87 9.29 -7.63
CA LYS A 50 -50.75 9.89 -6.66
C LYS A 50 -50.46 11.38 -6.50
N ARG A 51 -51.54 12.19 -6.35
CA ARG A 51 -51.38 13.62 -6.04
C ARG A 51 -50.82 13.80 -4.62
N GLU A 52 -49.80 14.65 -4.50
CA GLU A 52 -49.25 15.03 -3.22
C GLU A 52 -50.29 15.85 -2.40
N LYS A 53 -50.29 15.61 -1.07
CA LYS A 53 -51.21 16.36 -0.17
C LYS A 53 -50.82 17.83 -0.10
N ASN A 54 -49.54 18.15 -0.10
CA ASN A 54 -48.99 19.52 -0.01
C ASN A 54 -47.94 19.71 -1.10
N PRO A 55 -48.34 19.99 -2.35
CA PRO A 55 -47.39 20.27 -3.42
C PRO A 55 -46.60 21.52 -3.10
N SER A 56 -45.29 21.44 -3.31
CA SER A 56 -44.39 22.58 -3.16
C SER A 56 -43.74 22.96 -4.46
N PHE A 57 -43.40 24.23 -4.64
CA PHE A 57 -42.57 24.67 -5.73
C PHE A 57 -41.61 25.76 -5.27
N ILE A 58 -40.39 25.74 -5.88
CA ILE A 58 -39.37 26.71 -5.60
C ILE A 58 -39.41 27.76 -6.73
N PHE A 59 -39.18 29.02 -6.36
CA PHE A 59 -39.09 30.14 -7.28
C PHE A 59 -38.07 31.16 -6.76
N LYS A 60 -37.52 31.98 -7.66
CA LYS A 60 -36.61 33.07 -7.29
C LYS A 60 -37.40 34.33 -6.96
N GLY A 61 -37.05 34.96 -5.85
CA GLY A 61 -37.51 36.31 -5.52
C GLY A 61 -36.85 37.39 -6.38
N THR A 62 -37.28 38.62 -6.23
CA THR A 62 -36.70 39.79 -6.93
C THR A 62 -35.26 40.07 -6.53
N ASP A 63 -34.82 39.53 -5.43
CA ASP A 63 -33.46 39.56 -4.85
C ASP A 63 -32.59 38.35 -5.21
N ASN A 64 -33.04 37.52 -6.15
CA ASN A 64 -32.44 36.22 -6.52
C ASN A 64 -32.43 35.16 -5.41
N THR A 65 -33.00 35.45 -4.23
CA THR A 65 -33.13 34.46 -3.15
C THR A 65 -34.12 33.37 -3.56
N PRO A 66 -33.82 32.10 -3.37
CA PRO A 66 -34.79 31.02 -3.60
C PRO A 66 -35.83 30.96 -2.47
N TYR A 67 -37.09 30.92 -2.84
CA TYR A 67 -38.23 30.74 -1.95
C TYR A 67 -38.99 29.44 -2.29
N GLU A 68 -39.54 28.79 -1.31
CA GLU A 68 -40.44 27.64 -1.47
C GLU A 68 -41.84 28.01 -1.07
N LYS A 69 -42.81 27.77 -1.94
CA LYS A 69 -44.23 27.87 -1.65
C LYS A 69 -44.81 26.48 -1.40
N ILE A 70 -45.47 26.29 -0.25
CA ILE A 70 -46.13 25.05 0.15
C ILE A 70 -47.58 25.42 0.53
N GLY A 71 -48.54 25.11 -0.34
CA GLY A 71 -49.89 25.63 -0.19
C GLY A 71 -49.91 27.16 -0.28
N ASP A 72 -50.36 27.84 0.78
CA ASP A 72 -50.40 29.31 0.89
C ASP A 72 -49.17 29.90 1.62
N GLU A 73 -48.31 29.06 2.18
CA GLU A 73 -47.13 29.46 2.92
C GLU A 73 -45.92 29.63 2.02
N VAL A 74 -45.19 30.75 2.18
CA VAL A 74 -43.96 31.05 1.46
C VAL A 74 -42.82 31.18 2.46
N ARG A 75 -41.76 30.42 2.27
CA ARG A 75 -40.57 30.49 3.13
C ARG A 75 -39.27 30.70 2.30
N SER A 76 -38.33 31.39 2.87
CA SER A 76 -36.98 31.53 2.29
C SER A 76 -36.23 30.21 2.39
N LEU A 77 -35.45 29.88 1.37
CA LEU A 77 -34.50 28.76 1.33
C LEU A 77 -33.04 29.22 1.45
N ALA A 78 -32.79 30.50 1.76
CA ALA A 78 -31.42 31.04 1.82
C ALA A 78 -30.49 30.21 2.74
N ASP A 79 -31.01 29.73 3.87
CA ASP A 79 -30.24 28.92 4.84
C ASP A 79 -30.18 27.41 4.47
N GLU A 80 -31.03 26.96 3.52
CA GLU A 80 -31.04 25.54 3.09
C GLU A 80 -30.17 25.29 1.86
N VAL A 81 -30.00 26.30 0.98
CA VAL A 81 -29.18 26.15 -0.24
C VAL A 81 -27.70 26.17 0.15
N PRO A 82 -26.92 25.20 -0.32
CA PRO A 82 -25.52 25.05 0.11
C PRO A 82 -24.54 26.01 -0.59
N PHE A 83 -24.95 26.65 -1.71
CA PHE A 83 -24.15 27.54 -2.55
C PHE A 83 -25.02 28.28 -3.53
N ASP A 84 -24.46 29.34 -4.12
CA ASP A 84 -25.10 30.08 -5.20
C ASP A 84 -24.98 29.33 -6.53
N ILE A 85 -26.02 29.46 -7.38
CA ILE A 85 -26.09 28.89 -8.72
C ILE A 85 -26.27 30.00 -9.76
N PRO A 86 -25.90 29.77 -11.05
CA PRO A 86 -26.13 30.74 -12.14
C PRO A 86 -27.60 31.14 -12.27
N ASP A 87 -27.86 32.32 -12.85
CA ASP A 87 -29.23 32.83 -13.03
C ASP A 87 -30.11 31.95 -13.91
N SER A 88 -29.48 31.28 -14.88
CA SER A 88 -30.20 30.33 -15.79
C SER A 88 -30.56 29.01 -15.14
N TRP A 89 -30.05 28.73 -13.90
CA TRP A 89 -30.32 27.50 -13.16
C TRP A 89 -31.43 27.68 -12.15
N GLU A 90 -32.05 26.58 -11.73
CA GLU A 90 -33.07 26.54 -10.69
C GLU A 90 -32.71 25.55 -9.60
N TRP A 91 -33.18 25.81 -8.37
CA TRP A 91 -33.19 24.80 -7.31
C TRP A 91 -34.47 23.97 -7.41
N VAL A 92 -34.34 22.66 -7.27
CA VAL A 92 -35.51 21.76 -7.26
C VAL A 92 -35.38 20.71 -6.15
N ARG A 93 -36.49 20.35 -5.51
CA ARG A 93 -36.50 19.20 -4.62
C ARG A 93 -36.65 17.89 -5.41
N VAL A 94 -35.96 16.83 -4.96
CA VAL A 94 -36.02 15.50 -5.60
C VAL A 94 -37.47 15.09 -5.81
N ARG A 95 -38.35 15.22 -4.81
CA ARG A 95 -39.79 14.89 -4.92
C ARG A 95 -40.52 15.61 -6.05
N ASN A 96 -40.07 16.78 -6.46
CA ASN A 96 -40.74 17.57 -7.48
C ASN A 96 -40.43 17.11 -8.91
N CYS A 97 -39.31 16.39 -9.09
CA CYS A 97 -38.84 15.93 -10.40
C CYS A 97 -38.66 14.41 -10.52
N THR A 98 -38.88 13.66 -9.44
CA THR A 98 -38.60 12.22 -9.41
C THR A 98 -39.64 11.47 -8.61
N GLU A 99 -40.07 10.32 -9.13
CA GLU A 99 -40.86 9.32 -8.41
C GLU A 99 -39.94 8.20 -7.93
N LEU A 100 -40.13 7.75 -6.69
CA LEU A 100 -39.29 6.74 -6.05
C LEU A 100 -40.01 5.41 -5.91
N PHE A 101 -39.35 4.33 -6.28
CA PHE A 101 -39.76 2.97 -6.07
C PHE A 101 -38.78 2.23 -5.18
N ASN A 102 -39.30 1.59 -4.13
CA ASN A 102 -38.49 0.76 -3.25
C ASN A 102 -38.31 -0.64 -3.82
N GLY A 103 -37.12 -1.17 -3.69
CA GLY A 103 -36.91 -2.59 -3.89
C GLY A 103 -37.63 -3.47 -2.88
N ARG A 104 -37.63 -4.77 -3.11
CA ARG A 104 -38.28 -5.79 -2.28
C ARG A 104 -37.28 -6.44 -1.33
N ALA A 105 -37.73 -6.86 -0.16
CA ALA A 105 -36.96 -7.72 0.75
C ALA A 105 -36.91 -9.16 0.22
N PHE A 106 -35.73 -9.65 -0.12
CA PHE A 106 -35.47 -11.04 -0.48
C PHE A 106 -34.84 -11.76 0.72
N LYS A 107 -35.51 -12.81 1.24
CA LYS A 107 -34.98 -13.67 2.31
C LYS A 107 -34.04 -14.73 1.70
N PRO A 108 -33.15 -15.33 2.47
CA PRO A 108 -32.32 -16.45 1.99
C PRO A 108 -33.13 -17.62 1.39
N SER A 109 -34.36 -17.85 1.88
CA SER A 109 -35.29 -18.84 1.34
C SER A 109 -35.84 -18.50 -0.07
N ASP A 110 -35.70 -17.25 -0.50
CA ASP A 110 -36.13 -16.80 -1.83
C ASP A 110 -35.02 -16.95 -2.89
N TRP A 111 -33.79 -17.24 -2.46
CA TRP A 111 -32.64 -17.30 -3.34
C TRP A 111 -32.58 -18.61 -4.11
N THR A 112 -32.30 -18.51 -5.39
CA THR A 112 -32.15 -19.61 -6.32
C THR A 112 -30.80 -19.60 -7.00
N VAL A 113 -30.47 -20.67 -7.72
CA VAL A 113 -29.18 -20.80 -8.48
C VAL A 113 -29.29 -20.13 -9.84
N MET A 114 -30.48 -19.88 -10.34
CA MET A 114 -30.78 -19.32 -11.67
C MET A 114 -31.96 -18.32 -11.55
N GLY A 115 -32.09 -17.44 -12.53
CA GLY A 115 -33.15 -16.44 -12.61
C GLY A 115 -32.60 -15.05 -12.76
N LEU A 116 -33.38 -14.04 -12.37
CA LEU A 116 -32.91 -12.64 -12.40
C LEU A 116 -31.98 -12.37 -11.20
N PRO A 117 -30.85 -11.70 -11.43
CA PRO A 117 -29.93 -11.32 -10.35
C PRO A 117 -30.59 -10.32 -9.40
N ILE A 118 -30.41 -10.52 -8.09
CA ILE A 118 -30.87 -9.61 -7.05
C ILE A 118 -29.81 -8.52 -6.85
N VAL A 119 -30.13 -7.28 -7.20
CA VAL A 119 -29.25 -6.13 -7.04
C VAL A 119 -29.27 -5.66 -5.59
N ARG A 120 -28.13 -5.80 -4.94
CA ARG A 120 -27.88 -5.31 -3.57
C ARG A 120 -26.83 -4.20 -3.60
N ILE A 121 -26.68 -3.44 -2.53
CA ILE A 121 -25.74 -2.33 -2.41
C ILE A 121 -24.29 -2.77 -2.80
N GLN A 122 -23.88 -3.97 -2.39
CA GLN A 122 -22.56 -4.51 -2.76
C GLN A 122 -22.38 -4.64 -4.27
N ASN A 123 -23.43 -4.98 -5.02
CA ASN A 123 -23.39 -5.13 -6.48
C ASN A 123 -23.35 -3.79 -7.22
N LEU A 124 -23.73 -2.68 -6.56
CA LEU A 124 -23.58 -1.33 -7.09
C LEU A 124 -22.15 -0.79 -6.89
N ASN A 125 -21.49 -1.21 -5.81
CA ASN A 125 -20.15 -0.73 -5.44
C ASN A 125 -19.01 -1.59 -6.01
N ASP A 126 -19.26 -2.88 -6.25
CA ASP A 126 -18.29 -3.82 -6.79
C ASP A 126 -18.92 -4.66 -7.91
N GLU A 127 -18.46 -4.45 -9.12
CA GLU A 127 -18.93 -5.18 -10.31
C GLU A 127 -18.67 -6.68 -10.25
N LYS A 128 -17.71 -7.11 -9.45
CA LYS A 128 -17.33 -8.52 -9.27
C LYS A 128 -18.07 -9.18 -8.12
N ALA A 129 -18.86 -8.42 -7.35
CA ALA A 129 -19.62 -8.98 -6.24
C ALA A 129 -20.61 -10.06 -6.72
N PRO A 130 -20.66 -11.22 -6.05
CA PRO A 130 -21.53 -12.31 -6.46
C PRO A 130 -23.01 -11.94 -6.29
N PHE A 131 -23.84 -12.39 -7.24
CA PHE A 131 -25.30 -12.23 -7.16
C PHE A 131 -25.94 -13.44 -6.49
N ASN A 132 -27.05 -13.18 -5.77
CA ASN A 132 -28.11 -14.15 -5.55
C ASN A 132 -29.16 -13.98 -6.64
N TYR A 133 -29.90 -15.00 -6.97
CA TYR A 133 -30.86 -15.00 -8.06
C TYR A 133 -32.28 -15.22 -7.54
N TYR A 134 -33.27 -14.82 -8.35
CA TYR A 134 -34.69 -14.99 -8.07
C TYR A 134 -35.40 -15.42 -9.35
N ASP A 135 -36.21 -16.50 -9.28
CA ASP A 135 -36.80 -17.17 -10.44
C ASP A 135 -38.32 -16.96 -10.58
N LYS A 136 -38.96 -16.14 -9.71
CA LYS A 136 -40.39 -15.86 -9.76
C LYS A 136 -40.66 -14.47 -10.30
N SER A 137 -41.87 -14.23 -10.74
CA SER A 137 -42.32 -12.90 -11.16
C SER A 137 -42.26 -11.88 -10.02
N VAL A 138 -41.93 -10.64 -10.39
CA VAL A 138 -41.95 -9.47 -9.48
C VAL A 138 -42.81 -8.38 -10.08
N ASP A 139 -43.23 -7.45 -9.21
CA ASP A 139 -43.91 -6.26 -9.66
C ASP A 139 -42.99 -5.38 -10.53
N GLU A 140 -43.55 -4.60 -11.44
CA GLU A 140 -42.83 -3.70 -12.37
C GLU A 140 -41.94 -2.69 -11.60
N ASP A 141 -42.37 -2.28 -10.40
CA ASP A 141 -41.60 -1.35 -9.55
C ASP A 141 -40.30 -1.91 -9.06
N VAL A 142 -40.17 -3.24 -8.98
CA VAL A 142 -39.00 -3.97 -8.48
C VAL A 142 -38.14 -4.48 -9.64
N HIS A 143 -38.70 -4.59 -10.84
CA HIS A 143 -38.01 -5.07 -12.03
C HIS A 143 -37.08 -3.97 -12.57
N LEU A 144 -35.88 -4.35 -12.95
CA LEU A 144 -34.89 -3.52 -13.64
C LEU A 144 -34.66 -4.10 -15.05
N TYR A 145 -34.70 -3.26 -16.05
CA TYR A 145 -34.46 -3.63 -17.46
C TYR A 145 -33.04 -3.29 -17.92
N GLY A 146 -32.33 -2.45 -17.16
CA GLY A 146 -31.01 -1.91 -17.47
C GLY A 146 -31.04 -0.42 -17.75
N GLY A 147 -30.01 0.27 -17.30
CA GLY A 147 -29.87 1.72 -17.47
C GLY A 147 -30.65 2.58 -16.48
N GLU A 148 -31.39 2.03 -15.52
CA GLU A 148 -32.10 2.81 -14.51
C GLU A 148 -31.14 3.53 -13.56
N LEU A 149 -31.56 4.71 -13.08
CA LEU A 149 -30.89 5.41 -11.99
C LEU A 149 -31.39 4.86 -10.65
N LEU A 150 -30.46 4.34 -9.88
CA LEU A 150 -30.67 3.76 -8.57
C LEU A 150 -30.00 4.59 -7.47
N PHE A 151 -30.59 4.61 -6.27
CA PHE A 151 -29.95 5.26 -5.11
C PHE A 151 -29.92 4.30 -3.92
N ALA A 152 -28.73 3.96 -3.46
CA ALA A 152 -28.50 3.20 -2.23
C ALA A 152 -28.66 4.11 -1.01
N TRP A 153 -29.66 3.84 -0.15
CA TRP A 153 -30.05 4.72 0.96
C TRP A 153 -29.71 4.16 2.35
N SER A 154 -29.00 3.06 2.43
CA SER A 154 -28.70 2.36 3.69
C SER A 154 -27.30 1.80 3.69
N GLY A 155 -26.66 1.75 4.83
CA GLY A 155 -25.38 1.05 5.04
C GLY A 155 -24.32 1.89 5.76
N THR A 156 -23.07 1.57 5.52
CA THR A 156 -21.92 2.25 6.13
C THR A 156 -21.62 3.57 5.41
N PRO A 157 -21.47 4.70 6.13
CA PRO A 157 -21.06 5.97 5.54
C PRO A 157 -19.74 5.85 4.76
N GLY A 158 -19.71 6.48 3.59
CA GLY A 158 -18.53 6.52 2.71
C GLY A 158 -18.37 5.35 1.74
N THR A 159 -19.11 4.24 1.92
CA THR A 159 -18.99 3.06 1.05
C THR A 159 -20.31 2.56 0.47
N SER A 160 -21.44 2.84 1.11
CA SER A 160 -22.71 2.18 0.77
C SER A 160 -23.75 3.11 0.16
N PHE A 161 -23.62 4.42 0.39
CA PHE A 161 -24.58 5.41 -0.08
C PHE A 161 -24.20 5.97 -1.45
N GLY A 162 -25.21 6.22 -2.30
CA GLY A 162 -25.00 6.93 -3.54
C GLY A 162 -25.93 6.54 -4.67
N ALA A 163 -25.90 7.36 -5.71
CA ALA A 163 -26.61 7.16 -6.96
C ALA A 163 -25.72 6.40 -7.97
N HIS A 164 -26.31 5.42 -8.64
CA HIS A 164 -25.66 4.57 -9.62
C HIS A 164 -26.58 4.39 -10.84
N ILE A 165 -26.04 4.39 -12.04
CA ILE A 165 -26.77 3.92 -13.21
C ILE A 165 -26.56 2.42 -13.30
N TRP A 166 -27.68 1.66 -13.25
CA TRP A 166 -27.63 0.21 -13.34
C TRP A 166 -27.12 -0.21 -14.72
N ARG A 167 -26.30 -1.26 -14.76
CA ARG A 167 -25.78 -1.79 -16.02
C ARG A 167 -26.90 -2.32 -16.91
N ASP A 168 -26.59 -2.51 -18.18
CA ASP A 168 -27.55 -2.91 -19.21
C ASP A 168 -27.88 -4.41 -19.13
N GLN A 169 -28.58 -4.81 -18.06
CA GLN A 169 -29.07 -6.17 -17.84
C GLN A 169 -30.34 -6.20 -16.97
N GLU A 170 -31.22 -7.16 -17.24
CA GLU A 170 -32.40 -7.39 -16.41
C GLU A 170 -32.01 -7.89 -15.01
N ALA A 171 -32.73 -7.39 -13.99
CA ALA A 171 -32.46 -7.70 -12.60
C ALA A 171 -33.71 -7.43 -11.73
N VAL A 172 -33.61 -7.79 -10.43
CA VAL A 172 -34.61 -7.43 -9.41
C VAL A 172 -33.96 -6.63 -8.29
N LEU A 173 -34.66 -5.61 -7.81
CA LEU A 173 -34.14 -4.60 -6.88
C LEU A 173 -34.37 -4.99 -5.41
N ASN A 174 -33.29 -4.96 -4.60
CA ASN A 174 -33.36 -5.19 -3.17
C ASN A 174 -33.87 -3.96 -2.39
N GLN A 175 -34.48 -4.19 -1.23
CA GLN A 175 -35.20 -3.22 -0.38
C GLN A 175 -34.40 -1.96 0.03
N HIS A 176 -33.07 -1.97 0.02
CA HIS A 176 -32.24 -0.86 0.49
C HIS A 176 -31.80 0.09 -0.62
N ILE A 177 -32.47 0.02 -1.76
CA ILE A 177 -32.17 0.82 -2.95
C ILE A 177 -33.47 1.37 -3.49
N PHE A 178 -33.49 2.66 -3.83
CA PHE A 178 -34.57 3.28 -4.61
C PHE A 178 -34.27 3.16 -6.11
N LYS A 179 -35.29 2.83 -6.91
CA LYS A 179 -35.32 3.08 -8.36
C LYS A 179 -35.94 4.47 -8.57
N LEU A 180 -35.28 5.31 -9.36
CA LEU A 180 -35.67 6.70 -9.64
C LEU A 180 -36.29 6.79 -11.01
N LEU A 181 -37.55 7.22 -11.08
CA LEU A 181 -38.26 7.51 -12.32
C LEU A 181 -38.41 9.03 -12.46
N PHE A 182 -37.96 9.58 -13.60
CA PHE A 182 -38.00 11.01 -13.90
C PHE A 182 -38.07 11.22 -15.43
N ASP A 183 -38.37 12.44 -15.86
CA ASP A 183 -38.34 12.80 -17.28
C ASP A 183 -36.89 12.98 -17.76
N GLU A 184 -36.40 12.05 -18.56
CA GLU A 184 -35.04 12.08 -19.12
C GLU A 184 -34.84 13.18 -20.20
N ASN A 185 -35.91 13.84 -20.67
CA ASN A 185 -35.81 15.01 -21.54
C ASN A 185 -35.59 16.32 -20.75
N ALA A 186 -35.76 16.28 -19.42
CA ALA A 186 -35.56 17.42 -18.54
C ALA A 186 -34.36 17.24 -17.60
N LEU A 187 -34.09 15.99 -17.20
CA LEU A 187 -32.96 15.60 -16.37
C LEU A 187 -32.05 14.61 -17.10
N PHE A 188 -30.89 15.06 -17.50
CA PHE A 188 -29.90 14.18 -18.10
C PHE A 188 -29.36 13.20 -17.03
N LYS A 189 -29.67 11.93 -17.19
CA LYS A 189 -29.40 10.87 -16.19
C LYS A 189 -27.98 10.89 -15.60
N PRO A 190 -26.88 10.99 -16.37
CA PRO A 190 -25.54 11.07 -15.81
C PRO A 190 -25.30 12.35 -14.97
N TYR A 191 -25.83 13.50 -15.39
CA TYR A 191 -25.76 14.72 -14.59
C TYR A 191 -26.51 14.55 -13.27
N TYR A 192 -27.71 14.00 -13.32
CA TYR A 192 -28.54 13.79 -12.13
C TYR A 192 -27.87 12.86 -11.13
N MET A 193 -27.21 11.78 -11.61
CA MET A 193 -26.39 10.92 -10.77
C MET A 193 -25.30 11.71 -10.04
N TYR A 194 -24.57 12.57 -10.72
CA TYR A 194 -23.50 13.39 -10.10
C TYR A 194 -24.09 14.41 -9.11
N ALA A 195 -25.20 15.06 -9.43
CA ALA A 195 -25.88 16.02 -8.56
C ALA A 195 -26.34 15.37 -7.26
N LEU A 196 -26.93 14.17 -7.33
CA LEU A 196 -27.31 13.38 -6.16
C LEU A 196 -26.10 12.95 -5.33
N ASN A 197 -25.05 12.49 -5.96
CA ASN A 197 -23.83 12.04 -5.28
C ASN A 197 -23.12 13.18 -4.54
N GLN A 198 -23.19 14.41 -5.04
CA GLN A 198 -22.70 15.58 -4.29
C GLN A 198 -23.51 15.87 -3.00
N ARG A 199 -24.75 15.39 -2.91
CA ARG A 199 -25.60 15.56 -1.73
C ARG A 199 -25.45 14.44 -0.70
N VAL A 200 -24.78 13.32 -1.03
CA VAL A 200 -24.62 12.16 -0.15
C VAL A 200 -24.06 12.54 1.22
N GLY A 201 -23.06 13.41 1.27
CA GLY A 201 -22.50 13.85 2.56
C GLY A 201 -23.50 14.56 3.48
N SER A 202 -24.41 15.38 2.93
CA SER A 202 -25.48 16.04 3.69
C SER A 202 -26.61 15.05 4.03
N LEU A 203 -26.93 14.12 3.15
CA LEU A 203 -27.89 13.06 3.39
C LEU A 203 -27.46 12.14 4.55
N ILE A 204 -26.18 11.77 4.59
CA ILE A 204 -25.61 10.97 5.69
C ILE A 204 -25.68 11.73 7.02
N LYS A 205 -25.39 13.04 7.02
CA LYS A 205 -25.53 13.86 8.25
C LYS A 205 -26.97 13.94 8.78
N ALA A 206 -27.96 13.90 7.88
CA ALA A 206 -29.38 13.87 8.22
C ALA A 206 -29.93 12.46 8.46
N ALA A 207 -29.12 11.42 8.25
CA ALA A 207 -29.52 10.04 8.41
C ALA A 207 -29.68 9.64 9.89
N HIS A 208 -30.53 8.63 10.14
CA HIS A 208 -30.75 8.05 11.46
C HIS A 208 -30.14 6.66 11.55
N GLY A 209 -29.68 6.27 12.74
CA GLY A 209 -29.11 4.93 12.99
C GLY A 209 -27.89 4.96 13.91
N SER A 210 -27.28 3.80 14.11
CA SER A 210 -26.04 3.66 14.88
C SER A 210 -24.82 4.10 14.05
N ALA A 211 -23.67 4.29 14.69
CA ALA A 211 -22.44 4.72 14.03
C ALA A 211 -21.97 3.79 12.88
N GLY A 212 -22.40 2.53 12.87
CA GLY A 212 -22.01 1.54 11.84
C GLY A 212 -23.08 1.28 10.77
N LEU A 213 -24.35 1.67 10.99
CA LEU A 213 -25.42 1.44 10.02
C LEU A 213 -26.41 2.61 10.08
N GLN A 214 -26.45 3.39 9.02
CA GLN A 214 -27.30 4.57 8.88
C GLN A 214 -28.33 4.36 7.77
N HIS A 215 -29.47 5.07 7.87
CA HIS A 215 -30.56 5.02 6.91
C HIS A 215 -31.00 6.44 6.56
N VAL A 216 -31.02 6.75 5.28
CA VAL A 216 -31.65 7.95 4.75
C VAL A 216 -33.12 7.63 4.52
N THR A 217 -33.98 8.28 5.26
CA THR A 217 -35.46 8.05 5.07
C THR A 217 -35.91 8.61 3.73
N ARG A 218 -36.99 8.04 3.18
CA ARG A 218 -37.58 8.52 1.93
C ARG A 218 -37.91 10.03 1.99
N GLY A 219 -38.46 10.53 3.08
CA GLY A 219 -38.78 11.94 3.24
C GLY A 219 -37.55 12.85 3.22
N VAL A 220 -36.45 12.44 3.85
CA VAL A 220 -35.18 13.17 3.80
C VAL A 220 -34.64 13.21 2.38
N PHE A 221 -34.64 12.09 1.67
CA PHE A 221 -34.19 12.03 0.28
C PHE A 221 -35.08 12.87 -0.63
N GLU A 222 -36.38 12.75 -0.56
CA GLU A 222 -37.37 13.52 -1.35
C GLU A 222 -37.28 15.03 -1.11
N SER A 223 -36.92 15.46 0.12
CA SER A 223 -36.76 16.87 0.46
C SER A 223 -35.40 17.46 0.04
N THR A 224 -34.47 16.65 -0.46
CA THR A 224 -33.13 17.10 -0.85
C THR A 224 -33.22 18.10 -2.00
N LEU A 225 -32.50 19.22 -1.86
CA LEU A 225 -32.34 20.23 -2.90
C LEU A 225 -31.21 19.82 -3.85
N ILE A 226 -31.49 19.86 -5.14
CA ILE A 226 -30.51 19.68 -6.24
C ILE A 226 -30.53 20.88 -7.17
N PRO A 227 -29.37 21.29 -7.72
CA PRO A 227 -29.33 22.33 -8.73
C PRO A 227 -29.73 21.75 -10.09
N LEU A 228 -30.57 22.45 -10.81
CA LEU A 228 -31.05 22.09 -12.15
C LEU A 228 -30.51 23.09 -13.17
N PRO A 229 -29.53 22.71 -14.00
CA PRO A 229 -29.07 23.49 -15.16
C PRO A 229 -30.03 23.43 -16.36
N PRO A 230 -29.89 24.33 -17.32
CA PRO A 230 -30.40 24.11 -18.68
C PRO A 230 -30.01 22.72 -19.19
N PHE A 231 -30.91 22.04 -19.95
CA PHE A 231 -30.66 20.64 -20.36
C PHE A 231 -29.37 20.48 -21.19
N ALA A 232 -29.12 21.41 -22.12
CA ALA A 232 -27.90 21.41 -22.94
C ALA A 232 -26.63 21.57 -22.07
N GLU A 233 -26.72 22.36 -20.99
CA GLU A 233 -25.60 22.53 -20.06
C GLU A 233 -25.37 21.28 -19.22
N GLN A 234 -26.42 20.54 -18.82
CA GLN A 234 -26.25 19.24 -18.15
C GLN A 234 -25.40 18.28 -18.99
N ILE A 235 -25.62 18.24 -20.31
CA ILE A 235 -24.84 17.43 -21.24
C ILE A 235 -23.39 17.90 -21.28
N ARG A 236 -23.15 19.21 -21.50
CA ARG A 236 -21.79 19.79 -21.55
C ARG A 236 -21.00 19.54 -20.25
N ILE A 237 -21.67 19.63 -19.10
CA ILE A 237 -21.04 19.30 -17.79
C ILE A 237 -20.56 17.85 -17.79
N VAL A 238 -21.40 16.90 -18.19
CA VAL A 238 -21.04 15.47 -18.20
C VAL A 238 -19.93 15.18 -19.20
N GLU A 239 -19.99 15.75 -20.40
CA GLU A 239 -18.93 15.64 -21.40
C GLU A 239 -17.59 16.14 -20.82
N LYS A 240 -17.60 17.29 -20.14
CA LYS A 240 -16.40 17.84 -19.50
C LYS A 240 -15.88 16.93 -18.39
N LEU A 241 -16.76 16.35 -17.57
CA LEU A 241 -16.39 15.38 -16.53
C LEU A 241 -15.76 14.11 -17.13
N ASN A 242 -16.34 13.61 -18.24
CA ASN A 242 -15.81 12.44 -18.94
C ASN A 242 -14.41 12.67 -19.53
N VAL A 243 -14.06 13.92 -19.87
CA VAL A 243 -12.69 14.28 -20.28
C VAL A 243 -11.76 14.42 -19.08
N LEU A 244 -12.23 15.03 -17.98
CA LEU A 244 -11.37 15.35 -16.84
C LEU A 244 -11.07 14.15 -15.94
N PHE A 245 -12.02 13.24 -15.72
CA PHE A 245 -11.83 12.11 -14.81
C PHE A 245 -10.71 11.16 -15.24
N PRO A 246 -10.58 10.76 -16.51
CA PRO A 246 -9.44 9.97 -16.96
C PRO A 246 -8.08 10.66 -16.72
N ILE A 247 -8.03 12.00 -16.87
CA ILE A 247 -6.81 12.78 -16.59
C ILE A 247 -6.46 12.72 -15.09
N VAL A 248 -7.48 12.83 -14.21
CA VAL A 248 -7.29 12.71 -12.76
C VAL A 248 -6.87 11.30 -12.37
N ASP A 249 -7.39 10.26 -13.02
CA ASP A 249 -7.01 8.87 -12.79
C ASP A 249 -5.56 8.61 -13.23
N HIS A 250 -5.15 9.19 -14.35
CA HIS A 250 -3.75 9.18 -14.80
C HIS A 250 -2.82 9.88 -13.81
N TYR A 251 -3.22 11.06 -13.32
CA TYR A 251 -2.50 11.77 -12.27
C TYR A 251 -2.37 10.91 -11.00
N SER A 252 -3.45 10.23 -10.56
CA SER A 252 -3.40 9.34 -9.40
C SER A 252 -2.35 8.25 -9.56
N SER A 253 -2.40 7.55 -10.69
CA SER A 253 -1.46 6.47 -10.99
C SER A 253 -0.01 6.95 -11.03
N ALA A 254 0.25 8.11 -11.64
CA ALA A 254 1.58 8.71 -11.69
C ALA A 254 2.07 9.15 -10.30
N TYR A 255 1.18 9.72 -9.48
CA TYR A 255 1.48 10.15 -8.12
C TYR A 255 1.79 8.96 -7.19
N ASP A 256 1.01 7.89 -7.28
CA ASP A 256 1.24 6.67 -6.51
C ASP A 256 2.55 5.99 -6.91
N ASN A 257 2.86 5.95 -8.21
CA ASN A 257 4.14 5.45 -8.70
C ASN A 257 5.32 6.29 -8.18
N LEU A 258 5.20 7.62 -8.20
CA LEU A 258 6.22 8.52 -7.67
C LEU A 258 6.46 8.29 -6.16
N ASN A 259 5.39 8.17 -5.38
CA ASN A 259 5.49 7.91 -3.94
C ASN A 259 6.14 6.55 -3.66
N ASN A 260 5.79 5.52 -4.43
CA ASN A 260 6.40 4.20 -4.31
C ASN A 260 7.89 4.23 -4.66
N LEU A 261 8.27 4.92 -5.73
CA LEU A 261 9.67 5.11 -6.10
C LEU A 261 10.44 5.89 -5.03
N GLN A 262 9.88 6.99 -4.54
CA GLN A 262 10.51 7.79 -3.47
C GLN A 262 10.70 6.99 -2.19
N SER A 263 9.73 6.18 -1.79
CA SER A 263 9.84 5.35 -0.59
C SER A 263 10.81 4.17 -0.74
N ALA A 264 10.93 3.61 -1.95
CA ALA A 264 11.84 2.49 -2.23
C ALA A 264 13.28 2.95 -2.54
N PHE A 265 13.47 4.20 -2.99
CA PHE A 265 14.73 4.72 -3.49
C PHE A 265 15.86 4.67 -2.45
N PRO A 266 15.70 5.07 -1.18
CA PRO A 266 16.77 5.03 -0.19
C PRO A 266 17.33 3.62 0.02
N GLU A 267 16.47 2.62 0.14
CA GLU A 267 16.89 1.23 0.33
C GLU A 267 17.54 0.65 -0.95
N ALA A 268 17.02 1.00 -2.12
CA ALA A 268 17.63 0.60 -3.39
C ALA A 268 19.02 1.23 -3.57
N LEU A 269 19.16 2.52 -3.24
CA LEU A 269 20.43 3.23 -3.31
C LEU A 269 21.47 2.66 -2.32
N LYS A 270 21.03 2.37 -1.08
CA LYS A 270 21.88 1.71 -0.08
C LYS A 270 22.39 0.35 -0.59
N LYS A 271 21.51 -0.48 -1.16
CA LYS A 271 21.91 -1.77 -1.74
C LYS A 271 22.90 -1.59 -2.89
N SER A 272 22.70 -0.60 -3.75
CA SER A 272 23.63 -0.29 -4.84
C SER A 272 25.01 0.15 -4.33
N ILE A 273 25.06 1.02 -3.33
CA ILE A 273 26.33 1.45 -2.71
C ILE A 273 27.08 0.26 -2.11
N LEU A 274 26.39 -0.62 -1.38
CA LEU A 274 26.99 -1.83 -0.82
C LEU A 274 27.50 -2.78 -1.91
N HIS A 275 26.76 -2.90 -3.01
CA HIS A 275 27.16 -3.72 -4.15
C HIS A 275 28.41 -3.18 -4.85
N GLU A 276 28.48 -1.87 -5.11
CA GLU A 276 29.68 -1.21 -5.64
C GLU A 276 30.89 -1.38 -4.70
N ALA A 277 30.66 -1.33 -3.39
CA ALA A 277 31.70 -1.51 -2.38
C ALA A 277 32.34 -2.90 -2.45
N VAL A 278 31.53 -3.95 -2.52
CA VAL A 278 32.03 -5.34 -2.56
C VAL A 278 32.59 -5.73 -3.92
N GLN A 279 32.32 -4.96 -4.97
CA GLN A 279 32.93 -5.12 -6.31
C GLN A 279 34.23 -4.34 -6.48
N GLY A 280 34.70 -3.56 -5.51
CA GLY A 280 35.86 -2.72 -5.61
C GLY A 280 35.70 -1.50 -6.52
N LYS A 281 34.45 -1.02 -6.72
CA LYS A 281 34.11 0.12 -7.58
C LYS A 281 33.82 1.40 -6.81
N LEU A 282 33.64 1.32 -5.48
CA LEU A 282 33.24 2.46 -4.65
C LEU A 282 34.37 3.47 -4.39
N VAL A 283 35.59 3.01 -4.34
CA VAL A 283 36.79 3.82 -4.12
C VAL A 283 37.84 3.53 -5.18
N PRO A 284 38.73 4.49 -5.51
CA PRO A 284 39.82 4.23 -6.46
C PRO A 284 40.83 3.22 -5.91
N GLN A 285 41.38 2.39 -6.79
CA GLN A 285 42.44 1.46 -6.47
C GLN A 285 43.75 2.23 -6.24
N ASP A 286 44.48 1.87 -5.19
CA ASP A 286 45.83 2.44 -4.91
C ASP A 286 46.91 1.38 -5.19
N PRO A 287 47.77 1.61 -6.18
CA PRO A 287 48.86 0.68 -6.49
C PRO A 287 49.89 0.48 -5.36
N SER A 288 49.93 1.38 -4.38
CA SER A 288 50.82 1.27 -3.22
C SER A 288 50.25 0.37 -2.10
N ASP A 289 49.00 -0.03 -2.20
CA ASP A 289 48.41 -0.96 -1.21
C ASP A 289 49.06 -2.35 -1.30
N GLU A 290 49.29 -2.95 -0.14
CA GLU A 290 49.76 -4.32 -0.08
C GLU A 290 48.68 -5.26 -0.69
N PRO A 291 49.03 -6.07 -1.72
CA PRO A 291 48.03 -6.93 -2.37
C PRO A 291 47.31 -7.86 -1.38
N ALA A 292 46.04 -8.12 -1.63
CA ALA A 292 45.20 -8.98 -0.75
C ALA A 292 45.77 -10.42 -0.63
N SER A 293 46.58 -10.89 -1.59
CA SER A 293 47.26 -12.18 -1.49
C SER A 293 48.23 -12.26 -0.31
N VAL A 294 48.94 -11.17 -0.04
CA VAL A 294 49.88 -11.08 1.11
C VAL A 294 49.09 -11.03 2.43
N LEU A 295 48.01 -10.25 2.46
CA LEU A 295 47.08 -10.22 3.60
C LEU A 295 46.52 -11.61 3.88
N LEU A 296 46.11 -12.35 2.84
CA LEU A 296 45.58 -13.71 2.98
C LEU A 296 46.59 -14.66 3.61
N GLU A 297 47.87 -14.59 3.20
CA GLU A 297 48.88 -15.42 3.82
C GLU A 297 49.12 -15.09 5.30
N ARG A 298 49.08 -13.82 5.68
CA ARG A 298 49.12 -13.44 7.10
C ARG A 298 47.91 -14.01 7.90
N ILE A 299 46.72 -13.96 7.32
CA ILE A 299 45.53 -14.55 7.94
C ILE A 299 45.70 -16.06 8.11
N ARG A 300 46.24 -16.77 7.12
CA ARG A 300 46.53 -18.21 7.20
C ARG A 300 47.52 -18.54 8.30
N VAL A 301 48.63 -17.80 8.39
CA VAL A 301 49.66 -17.98 9.43
C VAL A 301 49.05 -17.76 10.82
N GLU A 302 48.25 -16.72 11.02
CA GLU A 302 47.57 -16.44 12.28
C GLU A 302 46.60 -17.55 12.67
N LYS A 303 45.78 -18.04 11.72
CA LYS A 303 44.91 -19.17 11.96
C LYS A 303 45.64 -20.44 12.36
N GLN A 304 46.75 -20.73 11.67
CA GLN A 304 47.60 -21.88 12.06
C GLN A 304 48.20 -21.76 13.46
N ARG A 305 48.55 -20.52 13.88
CA ARG A 305 48.97 -20.22 15.23
C ARG A 305 47.87 -20.52 16.26
N LEU A 306 46.65 -20.00 16.00
CA LEU A 306 45.50 -20.23 16.86
C LEU A 306 45.08 -21.72 16.96
N ILE A 307 45.25 -22.49 15.86
CA ILE A 307 45.02 -23.93 15.86
C ILE A 307 46.04 -24.64 16.75
N LYS A 308 47.34 -24.28 16.63
CA LYS A 308 48.43 -24.85 17.48
C LYS A 308 48.22 -24.51 18.94
N GLU A 309 47.72 -23.35 19.25
CA GLU A 309 47.36 -22.92 20.63
C GLU A 309 46.08 -23.57 21.15
N GLY A 310 45.36 -24.36 20.31
CA GLY A 310 44.11 -25.01 20.72
C GLY A 310 42.90 -24.04 20.82
N LYS A 311 43.05 -22.79 20.37
CA LYS A 311 42.00 -21.77 20.46
C LYS A 311 40.91 -21.95 19.41
N ILE A 312 41.28 -22.48 18.24
CA ILE A 312 40.34 -22.78 17.16
C ILE A 312 40.57 -24.22 16.63
N LYS A 313 39.51 -24.85 16.14
CA LYS A 313 39.62 -26.17 15.52
C LYS A 313 40.13 -26.04 14.07
N LYS A 314 40.97 -27.00 13.67
CA LYS A 314 41.41 -27.13 12.27
C LYS A 314 40.18 -27.40 11.39
N ASP A 315 40.06 -26.64 10.29
CA ASP A 315 39.05 -26.94 9.29
C ASP A 315 39.35 -28.30 8.61
N LYS A 316 38.30 -29.09 8.37
CA LYS A 316 38.44 -30.41 7.73
C LYS A 316 38.66 -30.29 6.22
N HIS A 317 38.19 -29.20 5.63
CA HIS A 317 38.15 -28.96 4.18
C HIS A 317 38.80 -27.59 3.90
N GLU A 318 40.10 -27.59 3.62
CA GLU A 318 40.86 -26.36 3.29
C GLU A 318 40.65 -26.03 1.82
N SER A 319 40.04 -24.89 1.51
CA SER A 319 39.84 -24.36 0.18
C SER A 319 40.93 -23.33 -0.16
N VAL A 320 41.54 -23.44 -1.33
CA VAL A 320 42.48 -22.47 -1.88
C VAL A 320 41.97 -22.07 -3.26
N ILE A 321 41.61 -20.79 -3.42
CA ILE A 321 41.26 -20.20 -4.71
C ILE A 321 42.47 -19.53 -5.28
N PHE A 322 42.76 -19.77 -6.56
CA PHE A 322 43.90 -19.18 -7.29
C PHE A 322 43.50 -18.90 -8.74
N ARG A 323 44.26 -18.03 -9.40
CA ARG A 323 44.09 -17.67 -10.81
C ARG A 323 45.12 -18.38 -11.69
N ARG A 324 44.66 -18.98 -12.80
CA ARG A 324 45.48 -19.57 -13.84
C ARG A 324 44.83 -19.34 -15.21
N ASP A 325 45.59 -18.89 -16.20
CA ASP A 325 45.11 -18.67 -17.57
C ASP A 325 43.87 -17.81 -17.68
N ASN A 326 43.80 -16.73 -16.90
CA ASN A 326 42.65 -15.81 -16.74
C ASN A 326 41.39 -16.43 -16.10
N SER A 327 41.42 -17.68 -15.68
CA SER A 327 40.31 -18.35 -14.97
C SER A 327 40.63 -18.57 -13.50
N HIS A 328 39.59 -18.68 -12.68
CA HIS A 328 39.69 -18.97 -11.26
C HIS A 328 39.47 -20.45 -11.01
N TYR A 329 40.33 -21.03 -10.22
CA TYR A 329 40.30 -22.42 -9.81
C TYR A 329 40.22 -22.51 -8.29
N GLU A 330 39.46 -23.45 -7.80
CA GLU A 330 39.43 -23.82 -6.39
C GLU A 330 40.09 -25.20 -6.23
N LYS A 331 41.04 -25.29 -5.32
CA LYS A 331 41.57 -26.57 -4.84
C LYS A 331 40.94 -26.88 -3.49
N LEU A 332 40.14 -27.92 -3.46
CA LEU A 332 39.42 -28.41 -2.26
C LEU A 332 39.76 -29.88 -2.06
N ASP A 333 40.37 -30.24 -0.91
CA ASP A 333 40.75 -31.61 -0.57
C ASP A 333 41.63 -32.29 -1.66
N GLY A 334 42.46 -31.51 -2.33
CA GLY A 334 43.37 -31.99 -3.38
C GLY A 334 42.75 -32.01 -4.80
N VAL A 335 41.45 -31.79 -4.93
CA VAL A 335 40.75 -31.72 -6.23
C VAL A 335 40.71 -30.28 -6.71
N GLU A 336 41.15 -30.05 -7.95
CA GLU A 336 41.07 -28.73 -8.60
C GLU A 336 39.83 -28.68 -9.51
N ARG A 337 39.07 -27.57 -9.44
CA ARG A 337 37.93 -27.27 -10.32
C ARG A 337 37.92 -25.80 -10.73
N CYS A 338 37.50 -25.52 -11.95
CA CYS A 338 37.19 -24.16 -12.36
C CYS A 338 35.91 -23.68 -11.64
N ILE A 339 35.93 -22.40 -11.19
CA ILE A 339 34.81 -21.78 -10.45
C ILE A 339 34.35 -20.46 -11.10
N ASP A 340 34.72 -20.18 -12.34
CA ASP A 340 34.32 -18.94 -13.02
C ASP A 340 32.79 -18.78 -13.07
N ASP A 341 32.05 -19.87 -13.25
CA ASP A 341 30.58 -19.90 -13.26
C ASP A 341 29.96 -19.64 -11.86
N GLU A 342 30.74 -19.76 -10.78
CA GLU A 342 30.28 -19.47 -9.41
C GLU A 342 30.56 -18.02 -9.02
N LEU A 343 31.46 -17.29 -9.71
CA LEU A 343 31.83 -15.94 -9.37
C LEU A 343 30.72 -14.96 -9.77
N PRO A 344 30.21 -14.18 -8.83
CA PRO A 344 29.08 -13.30 -9.11
C PRO A 344 29.43 -12.05 -9.91
N PHE A 345 30.72 -11.67 -9.93
CA PHE A 345 31.25 -10.49 -10.63
C PHE A 345 32.79 -10.53 -10.71
N GLU A 346 33.36 -9.65 -11.49
CA GLU A 346 34.84 -9.43 -11.55
C GLU A 346 35.25 -8.52 -10.41
N ILE A 347 36.47 -8.76 -9.88
CA ILE A 347 37.10 -7.95 -8.83
C ILE A 347 38.42 -7.33 -9.33
N PRO A 348 38.93 -6.23 -8.73
CA PRO A 348 40.24 -5.64 -9.04
C PRO A 348 41.37 -6.66 -8.93
N GLU A 349 42.45 -6.43 -9.72
CA GLU A 349 43.60 -7.36 -9.79
C GLU A 349 44.33 -7.56 -8.46
N ASN A 350 44.35 -6.54 -7.60
CA ASN A 350 44.97 -6.60 -6.28
C ASN A 350 44.09 -7.24 -5.20
N TRP A 351 42.83 -7.64 -5.53
CA TRP A 351 41.94 -8.38 -4.66
C TRP A 351 42.08 -9.90 -4.87
N CYS A 352 41.57 -10.68 -3.91
CA CYS A 352 41.51 -12.13 -3.99
C CYS A 352 40.11 -12.67 -3.74
N TRP A 353 39.64 -13.63 -4.54
CA TRP A 353 38.52 -14.46 -4.17
C TRP A 353 38.94 -15.49 -3.14
N VAL A 354 38.18 -15.62 -2.05
CA VAL A 354 38.40 -16.66 -1.04
C VAL A 354 37.05 -17.20 -0.57
N ARG A 355 36.98 -18.42 -0.03
CA ARG A 355 35.83 -18.83 0.76
C ARG A 355 35.85 -18.04 2.08
N PHE A 356 34.70 -17.52 2.51
CA PHE A 356 34.62 -16.65 3.69
C PHE A 356 35.20 -17.33 4.94
N GLY A 357 34.97 -18.66 5.10
CA GLY A 357 35.58 -19.45 6.16
C GLY A 357 37.11 -19.47 6.14
N THR A 358 37.77 -19.21 5.01
CA THR A 358 39.24 -19.09 4.96
C THR A 358 39.72 -17.79 5.63
N ALA A 359 38.94 -16.70 5.48
CA ALA A 359 39.30 -15.39 6.01
C ALA A 359 38.92 -15.20 7.49
N ILE A 360 37.82 -15.79 7.95
CA ILE A 360 37.22 -15.53 9.27
C ILE A 360 37.21 -16.76 10.18
N THR A 361 37.02 -16.53 11.48
CA THR A 361 36.65 -17.57 12.45
C THR A 361 35.19 -17.39 12.84
N LEU A 362 34.39 -18.45 12.75
CA LEU A 362 32.96 -18.42 13.05
C LEU A 362 32.65 -19.24 14.32
N LEU A 363 31.98 -18.62 15.27
CA LEU A 363 31.49 -19.24 16.50
C LEU A 363 29.98 -19.49 16.37
N SER A 364 29.52 -20.69 16.66
CA SER A 364 28.07 -20.99 16.72
C SER A 364 27.59 -21.00 18.17
N GLY A 365 26.49 -20.33 18.44
CA GLY A 365 25.92 -20.27 19.78
C GLY A 365 25.27 -21.58 20.25
N THR A 366 24.94 -21.61 21.52
CA THR A 366 24.31 -22.76 22.21
C THR A 366 23.21 -22.25 23.12
N ASP A 367 22.07 -22.93 23.15
CA ASP A 367 20.97 -22.57 24.05
C ASP A 367 21.24 -23.06 25.49
N PHE A 368 20.61 -22.37 26.42
CA PHE A 368 20.53 -22.75 27.83
C PHE A 368 19.13 -23.26 28.19
N ALA A 369 19.06 -24.15 29.17
CA ALA A 369 17.81 -24.46 29.86
C ALA A 369 17.35 -23.25 30.70
N PRO A 370 16.06 -23.13 31.02
CA PRO A 370 15.54 -21.97 31.77
C PRO A 370 16.21 -21.70 33.15
N ASP A 371 16.79 -22.71 33.77
CA ASP A 371 17.50 -22.65 35.05
C ASP A 371 18.98 -22.24 34.92
N GLU A 372 19.53 -22.20 33.69
CA GLU A 372 20.92 -21.84 33.43
C GLU A 372 21.10 -20.33 33.16
N TYR A 373 19.99 -19.53 33.10
CA TYR A 373 20.07 -18.08 32.89
C TYR A 373 19.08 -17.32 33.79
N ASN A 374 19.30 -16.04 33.96
CA ASN A 374 18.49 -15.18 34.81
C ASN A 374 18.18 -13.84 34.17
N SER A 375 17.23 -13.08 34.75
CA SER A 375 16.90 -11.70 34.41
C SER A 375 17.37 -10.68 35.45
N ALA A 376 18.15 -11.13 36.46
CA ALA A 376 18.59 -10.32 37.60
C ALA A 376 19.96 -9.67 37.40
N GLY A 377 20.58 -9.78 36.21
CA GLY A 377 21.87 -9.19 35.92
C GLY A 377 23.07 -9.96 36.44
N LYS A 378 22.90 -11.24 36.84
CA LYS A 378 24.00 -12.03 37.41
C LYS A 378 24.77 -12.78 36.32
N GLY A 379 26.09 -12.60 36.29
CA GLY A 379 26.96 -13.20 35.27
C GLY A 379 27.17 -12.34 34.05
N ILE A 380 27.51 -12.97 32.90
CA ILE A 380 27.67 -12.27 31.62
C ILE A 380 26.35 -12.22 30.83
N ALA A 381 26.26 -11.26 29.89
CA ALA A 381 25.11 -11.10 29.03
C ALA A 381 24.79 -12.40 28.26
N TYR A 382 23.52 -12.73 28.09
CA TYR A 382 23.03 -13.82 27.24
C TYR A 382 22.17 -13.28 26.12
N ILE A 383 22.69 -13.33 24.89
CA ILE A 383 22.03 -12.81 23.66
C ILE A 383 21.32 -13.95 22.98
N THR A 384 19.99 -13.88 22.91
CA THR A 384 19.15 -15.00 22.47
C THR A 384 18.71 -14.95 21.02
N GLY A 385 18.71 -13.76 20.39
CA GLY A 385 18.26 -13.63 18.99
C GLY A 385 18.04 -12.20 18.56
N ALA A 386 17.24 -12.03 17.50
CA ALA A 386 16.95 -10.74 16.87
C ALA A 386 16.30 -9.71 17.82
N SER A 387 15.59 -10.15 18.83
CA SER A 387 14.96 -9.26 19.84
C SER A 387 15.97 -8.49 20.69
N ASN A 388 17.20 -8.97 20.76
CA ASN A 388 18.29 -8.28 21.44
C ASN A 388 18.99 -7.24 20.56
N ILE A 389 18.64 -7.15 19.24
CA ILE A 389 19.27 -6.23 18.29
C ILE A 389 18.25 -5.17 17.89
N VAL A 390 18.41 -3.97 18.42
CA VAL A 390 17.55 -2.81 18.15
C VAL A 390 18.43 -1.63 17.73
N ASP A 391 18.12 -1.01 16.60
CA ASP A 391 18.83 0.16 16.04
C ASP A 391 20.37 -0.01 15.99
N SER A 392 20.81 -1.21 15.55
CA SER A 392 22.24 -1.59 15.51
C SER A 392 22.95 -1.60 16.86
N GLN A 393 22.19 -1.72 17.96
CA GLN A 393 22.71 -1.87 19.33
C GLN A 393 22.21 -3.17 19.94
N ILE A 394 22.98 -3.69 20.92
CA ILE A 394 22.61 -4.89 21.65
C ILE A 394 21.95 -4.48 22.96
N LEU A 395 20.67 -4.89 23.14
CA LEU A 395 19.92 -4.74 24.38
C LEU A 395 19.93 -6.06 25.17
N VAL A 396 20.51 -6.03 26.35
CA VAL A 396 20.64 -7.20 27.22
C VAL A 396 19.43 -7.27 28.15
N ASN A 397 18.79 -8.43 28.21
CA ASN A 397 17.67 -8.71 29.11
C ASN A 397 17.79 -10.07 29.79
N ARG A 398 18.89 -10.81 29.55
CA ARG A 398 19.20 -12.11 30.17
C ARG A 398 20.69 -12.21 30.44
N TRP A 399 21.05 -12.96 31.51
CA TRP A 399 22.42 -13.17 31.94
C TRP A 399 22.62 -14.64 32.34
N THR A 400 23.89 -15.10 32.29
CA THR A 400 24.30 -16.45 32.74
C THR A 400 25.59 -16.42 33.52
N GLU A 401 25.67 -17.26 34.55
CA GLU A 401 26.87 -17.48 35.37
C GLU A 401 27.71 -18.64 34.83
N THR A 402 27.20 -19.41 33.85
CA THR A 402 27.88 -20.61 33.30
C THR A 402 28.04 -20.48 31.76
N PRO A 403 28.76 -19.49 31.27
CA PRO A 403 28.89 -19.26 29.83
C PRO A 403 29.66 -20.39 29.12
N ARG A 404 29.28 -20.69 27.86
CA ARG A 404 29.92 -21.75 27.05
C ARG A 404 30.46 -21.20 25.71
N GLN A 405 29.65 -20.44 24.97
CA GLN A 405 30.00 -19.86 23.69
C GLN A 405 30.06 -18.33 23.83
N ILE A 406 31.28 -17.83 24.07
CA ILE A 406 31.51 -16.43 24.44
C ILE A 406 31.89 -15.63 23.21
N THR A 407 31.16 -14.56 22.91
CA THR A 407 31.53 -13.50 22.01
C THR A 407 32.10 -12.30 22.74
N HIS A 408 32.92 -11.50 22.08
CA HIS A 408 33.61 -10.36 22.64
C HIS A 408 33.29 -9.05 21.88
N ALA A 409 33.62 -7.93 22.49
CA ALA A 409 33.52 -6.64 21.82
C ALA A 409 34.33 -6.61 20.52
N GLY A 410 33.69 -6.17 19.44
CA GLY A 410 34.23 -6.15 18.09
C GLY A 410 33.93 -7.38 17.24
N ASP A 411 33.37 -8.46 17.80
CA ASP A 411 32.83 -9.58 17.02
C ASP A 411 31.57 -9.14 16.26
N ILE A 412 31.26 -9.77 15.12
CA ILE A 412 30.03 -9.52 14.38
C ILE A 412 29.03 -10.64 14.69
N LEU A 413 27.89 -10.26 15.27
CA LEU A 413 26.78 -11.19 15.52
C LEU A 413 25.88 -11.24 14.30
N LEU A 414 25.62 -12.45 13.80
CA LEU A 414 24.70 -12.75 12.72
C LEU A 414 23.53 -13.56 13.24
N VAL A 415 22.32 -13.05 13.13
CA VAL A 415 21.10 -13.79 13.46
C VAL A 415 20.80 -14.81 12.37
N CYS A 416 20.79 -16.09 12.73
CA CYS A 416 20.68 -17.18 11.77
C CYS A 416 19.29 -17.80 11.67
N LYS A 417 18.43 -17.60 12.67
CA LYS A 417 17.09 -18.21 12.77
C LYS A 417 16.06 -17.23 13.35
N GLY A 418 14.77 -17.45 13.01
CA GLY A 418 13.66 -16.64 13.49
C GLY A 418 13.32 -15.46 12.58
N SER A 419 12.34 -14.63 12.99
CA SER A 419 11.79 -13.52 12.17
C SER A 419 12.79 -12.42 11.79
N GLY A 420 13.92 -12.35 12.48
CA GLY A 420 14.98 -11.36 12.23
C GLY A 420 16.25 -11.96 11.65
N TYR A 421 16.19 -13.17 11.06
CA TYR A 421 17.39 -13.79 10.48
C TYR A 421 18.01 -12.90 9.39
N GLY A 422 19.34 -12.91 9.34
CA GLY A 422 20.15 -12.04 8.47
C GLY A 422 20.54 -10.70 9.08
N LYS A 423 19.97 -10.30 10.23
CA LYS A 423 20.45 -9.11 10.95
C LYS A 423 21.88 -9.31 11.43
N THR A 424 22.71 -8.28 11.24
CA THR A 424 24.08 -8.23 11.75
C THR A 424 24.27 -7.05 12.68
N VAL A 425 25.13 -7.21 13.69
CA VAL A 425 25.55 -6.14 14.60
C VAL A 425 26.97 -6.39 15.07
N ILE A 426 27.78 -5.33 15.24
CA ILE A 426 29.08 -5.45 15.92
C ILE A 426 28.81 -5.46 17.42
N CYS A 427 29.35 -6.46 18.11
CA CYS A 427 29.23 -6.61 19.54
C CYS A 427 29.94 -5.45 20.25
N ASN A 428 29.19 -4.69 21.03
CA ASN A 428 29.68 -3.60 21.88
C ASN A 428 29.77 -3.99 23.36
N ILE A 429 29.57 -5.27 23.67
CA ILE A 429 29.60 -5.83 25.04
C ILE A 429 30.93 -6.57 25.24
N GLU A 430 31.61 -6.35 26.35
CA GLU A 430 32.92 -6.93 26.62
C GLU A 430 32.92 -8.46 26.46
N GLN A 431 31.93 -9.11 27.07
CA GLN A 431 31.69 -10.56 26.92
C GLN A 431 30.21 -10.88 26.99
N ALA A 432 29.75 -11.74 26.08
CA ALA A 432 28.39 -12.25 26.08
C ALA A 432 28.34 -13.71 25.61
N HIS A 433 27.42 -14.49 26.18
CA HIS A 433 27.06 -15.80 25.64
C HIS A 433 26.05 -15.63 24.54
N ILE A 434 26.15 -16.40 23.45
CA ILE A 434 25.22 -16.38 22.32
C ILE A 434 24.42 -17.67 22.18
N ALA A 435 23.12 -17.56 21.99
CA ALA A 435 22.21 -18.68 21.73
C ALA A 435 22.40 -19.27 20.34
N ARG A 436 21.90 -20.48 20.10
CA ARG A 436 22.00 -21.18 18.79
C ARG A 436 21.35 -20.44 17.61
N GLN A 437 20.56 -19.40 17.87
CA GLN A 437 19.99 -18.54 16.83
C GLN A 437 21.00 -17.53 16.30
N ILE A 438 22.18 -17.44 16.90
CA ILE A 438 23.23 -16.46 16.57
C ILE A 438 24.53 -17.21 16.25
N MET A 439 25.22 -16.73 15.22
CA MET A 439 26.63 -17.01 14.99
C MET A 439 27.44 -15.73 15.17
N ALA A 440 28.68 -15.84 15.64
CA ALA A 440 29.58 -14.71 15.77
C ALA A 440 30.80 -14.90 14.86
N VAL A 441 31.06 -13.91 14.00
CA VAL A 441 32.35 -13.78 13.33
C VAL A 441 33.31 -13.12 14.31
N GLN A 442 34.30 -13.88 14.75
CA GLN A 442 35.24 -13.42 15.76
C GLN A 442 36.16 -12.33 15.20
N LYS A 443 36.45 -11.31 16.00
CA LYS A 443 37.31 -10.19 15.63
C LYS A 443 38.69 -10.68 15.19
N CYS A 444 39.14 -10.17 14.05
CA CYS A 444 40.49 -10.39 13.52
C CYS A 444 41.16 -9.03 13.27
N ASN A 445 42.34 -8.80 13.88
CA ASN A 445 43.06 -7.53 13.72
C ASN A 445 43.69 -7.35 12.30
N LEU A 446 43.61 -8.39 11.47
CA LEU A 446 44.09 -8.34 10.07
C LEU A 446 43.00 -7.95 9.08
N LEU A 447 41.75 -7.76 9.58
CA LEU A 447 40.58 -7.41 8.78
C LEU A 447 39.83 -6.22 9.41
N ASP A 448 39.27 -5.37 8.56
CA ASP A 448 38.32 -4.37 9.03
C ASP A 448 36.95 -5.02 9.29
N MET A 449 36.54 -5.07 10.55
CA MET A 449 35.30 -5.74 10.96
C MET A 449 34.05 -5.02 10.44
N GLN A 450 34.12 -3.71 10.16
CA GLN A 450 33.02 -3.00 9.50
C GLN A 450 32.89 -3.45 8.04
N TYR A 451 34.01 -3.62 7.32
CA TYR A 451 33.98 -4.16 5.96
C TYR A 451 33.40 -5.58 5.94
N ILE A 452 33.81 -6.45 6.87
CA ILE A 452 33.24 -7.80 7.00
C ILE A 452 31.72 -7.75 7.25
N LYS A 453 31.26 -6.83 8.09
CA LYS A 453 29.83 -6.62 8.32
C LYS A 453 29.10 -6.16 7.04
N LEU A 454 29.67 -5.21 6.31
CA LEU A 454 29.10 -4.72 5.04
C LEU A 454 28.99 -5.84 4.01
N PHE A 455 30.01 -6.70 3.91
CA PHE A 455 29.94 -7.88 3.05
C PHE A 455 28.81 -8.83 3.44
N LEU A 456 28.64 -9.13 4.72
CA LEU A 456 27.54 -9.96 5.20
C LEU A 456 26.19 -9.34 4.90
N ASP A 457 26.04 -8.02 5.11
CA ASP A 457 24.80 -7.27 4.81
C ASP A 457 24.48 -7.30 3.32
N SER A 458 25.50 -7.15 2.45
CA SER A 458 25.33 -7.22 0.99
C SER A 458 25.00 -8.64 0.49
N SER A 459 25.47 -9.68 1.19
CA SER A 459 25.30 -11.08 0.83
C SER A 459 24.00 -11.68 1.38
N PHE A 460 23.19 -10.92 2.10
CA PHE A 460 22.00 -11.44 2.81
C PHE A 460 20.98 -12.07 1.86
N ASP A 461 20.68 -11.43 0.72
CA ASP A 461 19.73 -11.96 -0.26
C ASP A 461 20.20 -13.31 -0.82
N LEU A 462 21.51 -13.49 -1.01
CA LEU A 462 22.12 -14.76 -1.43
C LEU A 462 22.02 -15.83 -0.34
N LEU A 463 22.27 -15.46 0.92
CA LEU A 463 22.13 -16.37 2.06
C LEU A 463 20.68 -16.82 2.26
N LYS A 464 19.73 -15.91 2.01
CA LYS A 464 18.30 -16.18 2.11
C LYS A 464 17.82 -17.21 1.08
N THR A 465 18.30 -17.14 -0.15
CA THR A 465 17.90 -18.09 -1.20
C THR A 465 18.45 -19.50 -0.99
N LYS A 466 19.57 -19.64 -0.27
CA LYS A 466 20.18 -20.93 0.08
C LYS A 466 19.55 -21.58 1.32
N GLY A 467 18.77 -20.83 2.11
CA GLY A 467 18.06 -21.35 3.29
C GLY A 467 16.88 -22.24 2.87
N GLN A 468 17.00 -23.57 3.02
CA GLN A 468 15.92 -24.53 2.76
C GLN A 468 15.25 -24.94 4.08
N GLY A 469 13.91 -25.03 4.09
CA GLY A 469 13.11 -25.60 5.19
C GLY A 469 11.86 -24.82 5.55
N VAL A 470 10.98 -25.44 6.36
CA VAL A 470 9.72 -24.86 6.87
C VAL A 470 9.99 -23.63 7.76
N ILE A 471 11.17 -23.57 8.39
CA ILE A 471 11.65 -22.42 9.15
C ILE A 471 12.87 -21.87 8.42
N PRO A 472 12.80 -20.66 7.85
CA PRO A 472 13.95 -20.04 7.19
C PRO A 472 15.12 -19.89 8.16
N GLY A 473 16.31 -20.28 7.72
CA GLY A 473 17.52 -20.15 8.56
C GLY A 473 18.78 -20.20 7.71
N ILE A 474 19.83 -19.57 8.23
CA ILE A 474 21.19 -19.58 7.67
C ILE A 474 21.99 -20.62 8.43
N ASP A 475 22.48 -21.62 7.74
CA ASP A 475 23.35 -22.64 8.35
C ASP A 475 24.84 -22.19 8.32
N ARG A 476 25.63 -22.81 9.21
CA ARG A 476 27.08 -22.51 9.32
C ARG A 476 27.84 -22.75 8.00
N THR A 477 27.51 -23.80 7.29
CA THR A 477 28.19 -24.21 6.08
C THR A 477 27.94 -23.19 4.98
N SER A 478 26.70 -22.73 4.84
CA SER A 478 26.35 -21.67 3.86
C SER A 478 27.14 -20.37 4.11
N VAL A 479 27.35 -19.98 5.36
CA VAL A 479 28.17 -18.79 5.68
C VAL A 479 29.65 -18.99 5.33
N LEU A 480 30.23 -20.13 5.74
CA LEU A 480 31.64 -20.43 5.50
C LEU A 480 32.00 -20.57 4.01
N HIS A 481 31.05 -21.07 3.19
CA HIS A 481 31.25 -21.27 1.75
C HIS A 481 30.91 -20.06 0.88
N LEU A 482 30.53 -18.92 1.47
CA LEU A 482 30.37 -17.70 0.67
C LEU A 482 31.66 -17.36 -0.06
N LEU A 483 31.54 -16.98 -1.33
CA LEU A 483 32.64 -16.36 -2.08
C LEU A 483 32.83 -14.94 -1.58
N PHE A 484 33.96 -14.67 -0.99
CA PHE A 484 34.32 -13.40 -0.37
C PHE A 484 35.39 -12.70 -1.19
N PRO A 485 35.10 -11.51 -1.73
CA PRO A 485 36.07 -10.68 -2.40
C PRO A 485 36.92 -9.96 -1.34
N LEU A 486 38.13 -10.40 -1.12
CA LEU A 486 39.04 -9.85 -0.11
C LEU A 486 39.87 -8.69 -0.71
N PRO A 487 39.65 -7.42 -0.27
CA PRO A 487 40.47 -6.28 -0.62
C PRO A 487 41.77 -6.20 0.16
N PRO A 488 42.77 -5.41 -0.27
CA PRO A 488 43.81 -4.90 0.58
C PRO A 488 43.28 -4.24 1.85
N LEU A 489 43.97 -4.37 2.98
CA LEU A 489 43.46 -3.85 4.28
C LEU A 489 43.23 -2.34 4.25
N ASN A 490 44.12 -1.55 3.65
CA ASN A 490 43.92 -0.10 3.53
C ASN A 490 42.72 0.25 2.68
N GLU A 491 42.43 -0.55 1.66
CA GLU A 491 41.24 -0.35 0.83
C GLU A 491 39.96 -0.71 1.59
N GLN A 492 39.95 -1.75 2.45
CA GLN A 492 38.82 -2.03 3.35
C GLN A 492 38.50 -0.80 4.18
N HIS A 493 39.51 -0.13 4.77
CA HIS A 493 39.31 1.10 5.55
C HIS A 493 38.71 2.24 4.71
N ARG A 494 39.23 2.47 3.48
CA ARG A 494 38.69 3.50 2.58
C ARG A 494 37.26 3.23 2.16
N ILE A 495 36.94 1.98 1.89
CA ILE A 495 35.56 1.57 1.58
C ILE A 495 34.62 1.86 2.75
N VAL A 496 35.00 1.47 3.96
CA VAL A 496 34.21 1.72 5.19
C VAL A 496 34.00 3.21 5.39
N GLN A 497 35.07 4.01 5.33
CA GLN A 497 34.98 5.46 5.47
C GLN A 497 34.03 6.06 4.43
N ARG A 498 34.14 5.63 3.17
CA ARG A 498 33.27 6.14 2.09
C ARG A 498 31.80 5.80 2.31
N ILE A 499 31.52 4.62 2.82
CA ILE A 499 30.14 4.21 3.17
C ILE A 499 29.59 5.01 4.35
N GLU A 500 30.43 5.27 5.37
CA GLU A 500 30.04 6.10 6.52
C GLU A 500 29.70 7.54 6.12
N GLU A 501 30.35 8.07 5.06
CA GLU A 501 30.00 9.37 4.46
C GLU A 501 28.69 9.34 3.67
N LEU A 502 28.43 8.26 2.92
CA LEU A 502 27.30 8.18 1.99
C LEU A 502 25.97 7.77 2.66
N LEU A 503 25.99 6.81 3.59
CA LEU A 503 24.77 6.29 4.18
C LEU A 503 23.92 7.32 4.94
N PRO A 504 24.48 8.31 5.68
CA PRO A 504 23.70 9.39 6.27
C PRO A 504 22.97 10.26 5.25
N LEU A 505 23.58 10.51 4.07
CA LEU A 505 22.94 11.27 3.00
C LEU A 505 21.74 10.53 2.41
N VAL A 506 21.84 9.21 2.29
CA VAL A 506 20.73 8.37 1.81
C VAL A 506 19.57 8.34 2.82
N LYS A 507 19.84 8.36 4.13
CA LYS A 507 18.80 8.38 5.17
C LYS A 507 18.05 9.72 5.25
N GLY A 508 18.64 10.80 4.76
CA GLY A 508 18.05 12.14 4.74
C GLY A 508 17.19 12.42 3.52
N MET A 509 17.14 11.49 2.57
CA MET A 509 16.29 11.54 1.37
C MET A 509 14.92 10.88 1.65
#